data_226adb9c0458726ed2fa742ef757ab95
#
_entry.id   226adb9c0458726ed2fa742ef757ab95
#
_cell.length_a   1.000
_cell.length_b   1.000
_cell.length_c   1.000
_cell.angle_alpha   90.00
_cell.angle_beta   90.00
_cell.angle_gamma   90.00
#
_symmetry.space_group_name_H-M   'P 1'
#
loop_
_entity.id
_entity.type
_entity.pdbx_description
1 polymer ?
#
loop_
_entity_poly.entity_id
_entity_poly.type
_entity_poly.pdbx_seq_one_letter_code
_entity_poly.pdbx_strand_id
1 'polypeptide(L)'
;MAKQDRIYLSPPHMSGDEAVRVSEAFASNWIAPLGPHVEAFEREVAERVGVRAALATSSGTAALHLAGALLGIGRGDLVLCASFTFAASVAPAFHAGAELAFVDSEPGSWNMSPDALERALADCEKRGKLPKAIILVDLYGQSCDMDPLLALSARYGVPVIEDAAEALGSTYRGRPNGSFGAFAALSFNGNKIITTSGGGMLLSNDEEAIARARFLATQARDPAPWYQHSTLGWNYRLSNVLAGIGRGQLVHLDERIAARRRIFDRYVEALGEVQGLSFMPEPSWSCSNRWLSAVVLTDPIKASPLSVLERLESCNIEGRPLWKPMHLQPVFKGADYWPHEPGRDVSEDLFGRGLCLPSGTAMTERQQDRVIAALREAVGAPKVIAV
;
A
#
# COMPACT_ATOMS: atom_id res chain seq x y z
N MET A 1 -12.65 -15.53 -34.11
CA MET A 1 -13.25 -15.25 -32.80
C MET A 1 -13.07 -13.77 -32.50
N ALA A 2 -14.12 -13.04 -32.10
CA ALA A 2 -13.98 -11.64 -31.67
C ALA A 2 -12.98 -11.56 -30.49
N LYS A 3 -12.03 -10.62 -30.59
CA LYS A 3 -11.03 -10.40 -29.54
C LYS A 3 -11.78 -9.98 -28.27
N GLN A 4 -11.76 -10.80 -27.24
CA GLN A 4 -12.40 -10.47 -25.97
C GLN A 4 -11.69 -9.27 -25.33
N ASP A 5 -12.44 -8.35 -24.71
CA ASP A 5 -11.88 -7.19 -24.03
C ASP A 5 -10.91 -7.59 -22.91
N ARG A 6 -9.84 -6.81 -22.78
CA ARG A 6 -8.84 -6.98 -21.73
C ARG A 6 -9.46 -6.76 -20.34
N ILE A 7 -9.19 -7.68 -19.42
CA ILE A 7 -9.50 -7.49 -18.00
C ILE A 7 -8.22 -7.09 -17.29
N TYR A 8 -8.19 -5.86 -16.79
CA TYR A 8 -7.04 -5.33 -16.05
C TYR A 8 -7.11 -5.68 -14.57
N LEU A 9 -5.95 -5.74 -13.92
CA LEU A 9 -5.82 -6.09 -12.49
C LEU A 9 -6.57 -5.09 -11.59
N SER A 10 -6.30 -3.81 -11.74
CA SER A 10 -6.86 -2.73 -10.93
C SER A 10 -6.82 -1.40 -11.69
N PRO A 11 -7.65 -1.22 -12.75
CA PRO A 11 -7.70 0.04 -13.48
C PRO A 11 -8.40 1.13 -12.67
N PRO A 12 -8.17 2.41 -12.98
CA PRO A 12 -8.97 3.51 -12.47
C PRO A 12 -10.46 3.32 -12.76
N HIS A 13 -11.30 3.82 -11.85
CA HIS A 13 -12.75 3.81 -12.03
C HIS A 13 -13.32 5.20 -11.75
N MET A 14 -13.69 5.92 -12.82
CA MET A 14 -14.25 7.27 -12.73
C MET A 14 -15.75 7.23 -12.42
N SER A 15 -16.22 8.17 -11.61
CA SER A 15 -17.63 8.32 -11.23
C SER A 15 -18.34 9.46 -11.97
N GLY A 16 -17.56 10.43 -12.49
CA GLY A 16 -18.07 11.67 -13.10
C GLY A 16 -17.80 12.90 -12.25
N ASP A 17 -17.79 12.77 -10.93
CA ASP A 17 -17.53 13.90 -10.00
C ASP A 17 -16.11 14.47 -10.17
N GLU A 18 -15.16 13.67 -10.61
CA GLU A 18 -13.80 14.10 -10.91
C GLU A 18 -13.79 15.15 -12.03
N ALA A 19 -14.58 14.96 -13.08
CA ALA A 19 -14.67 15.89 -14.22
C ALA A 19 -15.23 17.24 -13.77
N VAL A 20 -16.20 17.26 -12.86
CA VAL A 20 -16.76 18.48 -12.27
C VAL A 20 -15.68 19.26 -11.52
N ARG A 21 -14.94 18.58 -10.61
CA ARG A 21 -13.86 19.19 -9.81
C ARG A 21 -12.70 19.71 -10.66
N VAL A 22 -12.34 18.98 -11.71
CA VAL A 22 -11.32 19.43 -12.68
C VAL A 22 -11.79 20.68 -13.40
N SER A 23 -13.06 20.72 -13.83
CA SER A 23 -13.64 21.90 -14.48
C SER A 23 -13.66 23.12 -13.55
N GLU A 24 -13.93 22.95 -12.26
CA GLU A 24 -13.84 24.01 -11.23
C GLU A 24 -12.41 24.58 -11.15
N ALA A 25 -11.38 23.71 -11.16
CA ALA A 25 -9.98 24.11 -11.12
C ALA A 25 -9.60 24.95 -12.35
N PHE A 26 -10.07 24.56 -13.54
CA PHE A 26 -9.82 25.31 -14.78
C PHE A 26 -10.60 26.64 -14.80
N ALA A 27 -11.88 26.65 -14.42
CA ALA A 27 -12.71 27.84 -14.39
C ALA A 27 -12.17 28.93 -13.42
N SER A 28 -11.60 28.49 -12.30
CA SER A 28 -10.97 29.39 -11.31
C SER A 28 -9.52 29.75 -11.62
N ASN A 29 -8.93 29.16 -12.67
CA ASN A 29 -7.50 29.27 -13.03
C ASN A 29 -6.53 28.76 -11.94
N TRP A 30 -7.02 27.92 -11.00
CA TRP A 30 -6.20 27.28 -9.96
C TRP A 30 -5.68 25.93 -10.46
N ILE A 31 -4.71 25.92 -11.38
CA ILE A 31 -4.09 24.69 -11.91
C ILE A 31 -2.70 24.40 -11.33
N ALA A 32 -2.19 25.28 -10.47
CA ALA A 32 -0.90 25.16 -9.81
C ALA A 32 -0.90 24.11 -8.67
N PRO A 33 0.28 23.75 -8.10
CA PRO A 33 0.38 22.82 -6.97
C PRO A 33 0.06 23.49 -5.63
N LEU A 34 -0.99 24.27 -5.62
CA LEU A 34 -1.65 24.90 -4.46
C LEU A 34 -3.07 25.30 -4.90
N GLY A 35 -3.97 25.46 -3.96
CA GLY A 35 -5.33 25.91 -4.26
C GLY A 35 -6.40 25.20 -3.43
N PRO A 36 -7.68 25.62 -3.59
CA PRO A 36 -8.77 25.20 -2.70
C PRO A 36 -9.04 23.69 -2.73
N HIS A 37 -8.78 22.99 -3.85
CA HIS A 37 -8.94 21.54 -3.89
C HIS A 37 -7.85 20.81 -3.11
N VAL A 38 -6.61 21.33 -3.12
CA VAL A 38 -5.52 20.73 -2.32
C VAL A 38 -5.85 20.82 -0.83
N GLU A 39 -6.21 22.03 -0.35
CA GLU A 39 -6.54 22.26 1.05
C GLU A 39 -7.77 21.45 1.51
N ALA A 40 -8.80 21.38 0.66
CA ALA A 40 -9.99 20.60 0.94
C ALA A 40 -9.69 19.09 0.95
N PHE A 41 -8.90 18.58 0.01
CA PHE A 41 -8.53 17.17 -0.07
C PHE A 41 -7.70 16.72 1.14
N GLU A 42 -6.75 17.56 1.59
CA GLU A 42 -5.99 17.31 2.80
C GLU A 42 -6.90 17.19 4.03
N ARG A 43 -7.83 18.14 4.22
CA ARG A 43 -8.79 18.13 5.31
C ARG A 43 -9.73 16.92 5.24
N GLU A 44 -10.33 16.65 4.08
CA GLU A 44 -11.28 15.57 3.87
C GLU A 44 -10.63 14.18 4.11
N VAL A 45 -9.36 13.99 3.70
CA VAL A 45 -8.63 12.75 3.97
C VAL A 45 -8.24 12.67 5.44
N ALA A 46 -7.78 13.76 6.06
CA ALA A 46 -7.45 13.78 7.50
C ALA A 46 -8.70 13.43 8.35
N GLU A 47 -9.86 13.98 8.04
CA GLU A 47 -11.14 13.66 8.68
C GLU A 47 -11.52 12.18 8.47
N ARG A 48 -11.37 11.65 7.25
CA ARG A 48 -11.67 10.25 6.93
C ARG A 48 -10.79 9.26 7.67
N VAL A 49 -9.53 9.57 7.86
CA VAL A 49 -8.55 8.73 8.56
C VAL A 49 -8.57 8.96 10.08
N GLY A 50 -9.06 10.10 10.52
CA GLY A 50 -9.14 10.46 11.94
C GLY A 50 -7.79 10.93 12.49
N VAL A 51 -7.01 11.67 11.69
CA VAL A 51 -5.77 12.34 12.10
C VAL A 51 -5.91 13.85 12.10
N ARG A 52 -5.02 14.56 12.82
CA ARG A 52 -5.11 16.02 12.96
C ARG A 52 -4.67 16.78 11.72
N ALA A 53 -3.70 16.25 10.98
CA ALA A 53 -3.13 16.95 9.84
C ALA A 53 -2.72 16.02 8.71
N ALA A 54 -2.79 16.56 7.48
CA ALA A 54 -2.39 15.88 6.25
C ALA A 54 -1.66 16.85 5.31
N LEU A 55 -0.79 16.31 4.48
CA LEU A 55 -0.11 17.01 3.39
C LEU A 55 -0.23 16.21 2.11
N ALA A 56 -0.91 16.77 1.11
CA ALA A 56 -1.00 16.19 -0.21
C ALA A 56 0.36 16.28 -0.94
N THR A 57 0.81 15.16 -1.47
CA THR A 57 2.12 15.01 -2.11
C THR A 57 1.99 14.46 -3.54
N SER A 58 3.05 14.64 -4.34
CA SER A 58 3.12 14.17 -5.72
C SER A 58 3.09 12.63 -5.86
N SER A 59 3.36 11.90 -4.80
CA SER A 59 3.29 10.43 -4.74
C SER A 59 3.34 9.92 -3.29
N GLY A 60 2.93 8.66 -3.05
CA GLY A 60 3.15 8.00 -1.76
C GLY A 60 4.63 7.90 -1.40
N THR A 61 5.51 7.70 -2.38
CA THR A 61 6.97 7.71 -2.18
C THR A 61 7.47 9.06 -1.66
N ALA A 62 6.91 10.17 -2.15
CA ALA A 62 7.24 11.50 -1.66
C ALA A 62 6.77 11.69 -0.19
N ALA A 63 5.60 11.15 0.16
CA ALA A 63 5.12 11.15 1.54
C ALA A 63 6.05 10.36 2.48
N LEU A 64 6.46 9.15 2.09
CA LEU A 64 7.42 8.33 2.83
C LEU A 64 8.78 9.03 2.97
N HIS A 65 9.24 9.72 1.91
CA HIS A 65 10.50 10.47 1.96
C HIS A 65 10.43 11.62 2.97
N LEU A 66 9.33 12.38 2.97
CA LEU A 66 9.13 13.45 3.93
C LEU A 66 9.05 12.90 5.37
N ALA A 67 8.36 11.77 5.60
CA ALA A 67 8.35 11.10 6.90
C ALA A 67 9.77 10.76 7.37
N GLY A 68 10.56 10.14 6.49
CA GLY A 68 11.96 9.83 6.77
C GLY A 68 12.82 11.07 7.07
N ALA A 69 12.64 12.13 6.29
CA ALA A 69 13.35 13.40 6.49
C ALA A 69 12.98 14.08 7.82
N LEU A 70 11.71 14.02 8.22
CA LEU A 70 11.24 14.55 9.52
C LEU A 70 11.82 13.77 10.71
N LEU A 71 12.00 12.45 10.57
CA LEU A 71 12.67 11.62 11.56
C LEU A 71 14.21 11.75 11.50
N GLY A 72 14.74 12.49 10.53
CA GLY A 72 16.16 12.68 10.34
C GLY A 72 16.88 11.41 9.89
N ILE A 73 16.21 10.55 9.13
CA ILE A 73 16.82 9.33 8.56
C ILE A 73 17.89 9.73 7.54
N GLY A 74 19.10 9.19 7.69
CA GLY A 74 20.22 9.48 6.83
C GLY A 74 21.33 8.43 6.89
N ARG A 75 22.51 8.82 6.41
CA ARG A 75 23.69 7.94 6.36
C ARG A 75 24.08 7.43 7.75
N GLY A 76 24.21 6.12 7.88
CA GLY A 76 24.61 5.45 9.11
C GLY A 76 23.42 5.05 10.01
N ASP A 77 22.23 5.57 9.77
CA ASP A 77 21.03 5.09 10.45
C ASP A 77 20.59 3.74 9.90
N LEU A 78 19.99 2.93 10.78
CA LEU A 78 19.32 1.67 10.41
C LEU A 78 17.82 1.90 10.33
N VAL A 79 17.17 1.34 9.32
CA VAL A 79 15.70 1.30 9.20
C VAL A 79 15.24 -0.15 9.04
N LEU A 80 14.34 -0.58 9.92
CA LEU A 80 13.65 -1.87 9.78
C LEU A 80 12.39 -1.69 8.93
N CYS A 81 12.15 -2.61 8.01
CA CYS A 81 10.95 -2.60 7.17
C CYS A 81 10.37 -4.01 7.02
N ALA A 82 9.05 -4.10 6.86
CA ALA A 82 8.43 -5.33 6.40
C ALA A 82 9.08 -5.78 5.09
N SER A 83 9.46 -7.06 5.01
CA SER A 83 10.10 -7.58 3.79
C SER A 83 9.10 -7.76 2.65
N PHE A 84 7.87 -8.14 2.98
CA PHE A 84 6.82 -8.39 1.99
C PHE A 84 6.10 -7.09 1.63
N THR A 85 6.73 -6.31 0.74
CA THR A 85 6.24 -5.00 0.34
C THR A 85 6.70 -4.63 -1.07
N PHE A 86 6.14 -3.51 -1.57
CA PHE A 86 6.64 -2.85 -2.77
C PHE A 86 7.89 -2.01 -2.45
N ALA A 87 8.84 -1.94 -3.38
CA ALA A 87 10.12 -1.28 -3.16
C ALA A 87 10.03 0.22 -2.77
N ALA A 88 8.90 0.89 -3.06
CA ALA A 88 8.71 2.28 -2.69
C ALA A 88 8.69 2.52 -1.17
N SER A 89 8.34 1.51 -0.36
CA SER A 89 8.38 1.62 1.11
C SER A 89 9.77 1.93 1.64
N VAL A 90 10.81 1.38 1.01
CA VAL A 90 12.20 1.51 1.47
C VAL A 90 13.07 2.45 0.62
N ALA A 91 12.65 2.74 -0.62
CA ALA A 91 13.45 3.54 -1.54
C ALA A 91 13.87 4.92 -0.97
N PRO A 92 13.00 5.68 -0.26
CA PRO A 92 13.41 6.95 0.33
C PRO A 92 14.53 6.82 1.36
N ALA A 93 14.44 5.84 2.28
CA ALA A 93 15.48 5.61 3.29
C ALA A 93 16.79 5.14 2.63
N PHE A 94 16.70 4.26 1.60
CA PHE A 94 17.85 3.85 0.82
C PHE A 94 18.56 5.04 0.15
N HIS A 95 17.80 5.92 -0.50
CA HIS A 95 18.37 7.11 -1.16
C HIS A 95 18.91 8.15 -0.18
N ALA A 96 18.39 8.19 1.05
CA ALA A 96 18.96 9.00 2.13
C ALA A 96 20.29 8.43 2.67
N GLY A 97 20.66 7.21 2.26
CA GLY A 97 21.89 6.54 2.66
C GLY A 97 21.77 5.73 3.95
N ALA A 98 20.57 5.46 4.42
CA ALA A 98 20.34 4.58 5.55
C ALA A 98 20.64 3.11 5.19
N GLU A 99 21.02 2.33 6.19
CA GLU A 99 21.09 0.89 6.13
C GLU A 99 19.67 0.32 6.28
N LEU A 100 19.34 -0.69 5.47
CA LEU A 100 18.04 -1.34 5.50
C LEU A 100 18.17 -2.76 6.01
N ALA A 101 17.26 -3.16 6.87
CA ALA A 101 17.10 -4.53 7.30
C ALA A 101 15.62 -4.91 7.32
N PHE A 102 15.33 -6.18 7.20
CA PHE A 102 14.00 -6.66 6.88
C PHE A 102 13.45 -7.62 7.91
N VAL A 103 12.15 -7.53 8.13
CA VAL A 103 11.39 -8.39 9.03
C VAL A 103 10.34 -9.13 8.23
N ASP A 104 10.24 -10.44 8.48
CA ASP A 104 9.31 -11.32 7.79
C ASP A 104 7.86 -11.07 8.16
N SER A 105 6.99 -11.71 7.42
CA SER A 105 5.55 -11.73 7.62
C SER A 105 5.12 -12.82 8.59
N GLU A 106 3.96 -12.65 9.25
CA GLU A 106 3.24 -13.71 9.93
C GLU A 106 2.12 -14.26 9.01
N PRO A 107 1.70 -15.53 9.20
CA PRO A 107 0.81 -16.19 8.26
C PRO A 107 -0.67 -15.74 8.33
N GLY A 108 -1.09 -15.09 9.42
CA GLY A 108 -2.51 -14.75 9.65
C GLY A 108 -2.98 -13.51 8.91
N SER A 109 -2.11 -12.54 8.64
CA SER A 109 -2.40 -11.32 7.87
C SER A 109 -1.46 -11.09 6.69
N TRP A 110 -0.35 -11.84 6.62
CA TRP A 110 0.76 -11.68 5.69
C TRP A 110 1.59 -10.40 5.91
N ASN A 111 1.31 -9.67 6.97
CA ASN A 111 2.03 -8.45 7.36
C ASN A 111 3.17 -8.76 8.34
N MET A 112 3.91 -7.72 8.73
CA MET A 112 5.09 -7.85 9.59
C MET A 112 4.79 -8.70 10.85
N SER A 113 5.62 -9.71 11.10
CA SER A 113 5.55 -10.58 12.26
C SER A 113 5.99 -9.82 13.53
N PRO A 114 5.14 -9.71 14.57
CA PRO A 114 5.54 -9.14 15.86
C PRO A 114 6.69 -9.90 16.52
N ASP A 115 6.67 -11.23 16.44
CA ASP A 115 7.73 -12.08 17.03
C ASP A 115 9.08 -11.89 16.32
N ALA A 116 9.07 -11.75 14.99
CA ALA A 116 10.28 -11.44 14.24
C ALA A 116 10.79 -10.03 14.53
N LEU A 117 9.88 -9.05 14.65
CA LEU A 117 10.24 -7.68 15.03
C LEU A 117 10.85 -7.62 16.42
N GLU A 118 10.30 -8.34 17.42
CA GLU A 118 10.87 -8.40 18.75
C GLU A 118 12.31 -8.93 18.74
N ARG A 119 12.56 -10.02 18.00
CA ARG A 119 13.92 -10.55 17.81
C ARG A 119 14.85 -9.56 17.12
N ALA A 120 14.36 -8.90 16.08
CA ALA A 120 15.15 -7.89 15.36
C ALA A 120 15.56 -6.74 16.28
N LEU A 121 14.62 -6.19 17.05
CA LEU A 121 14.89 -5.09 17.98
C LEU A 121 15.84 -5.50 19.10
N ALA A 122 15.65 -6.69 19.67
CA ALA A 122 16.56 -7.23 20.71
C ALA A 122 17.99 -7.44 20.19
N ASP A 123 18.14 -7.90 18.95
CA ASP A 123 19.47 -8.05 18.33
C ASP A 123 20.11 -6.69 18.02
N CYS A 124 19.33 -5.72 17.54
CA CYS A 124 19.80 -4.35 17.33
C CYS A 124 20.25 -3.69 18.64
N GLU A 125 19.49 -3.87 19.71
CA GLU A 125 19.86 -3.37 21.05
C GLU A 125 21.18 -3.98 21.55
N LYS A 126 21.34 -5.31 21.46
CA LYS A 126 22.59 -6.00 21.80
C LYS A 126 23.80 -5.50 21.00
N ARG A 127 23.59 -5.13 19.73
CA ARG A 127 24.63 -4.54 18.86
C ARG A 127 24.86 -3.05 19.15
N GLY A 128 24.08 -2.42 20.04
CA GLY A 128 24.15 -0.99 20.35
C GLY A 128 23.69 -0.08 19.19
N LYS A 129 22.89 -0.63 18.25
CA LYS A 129 22.42 0.10 17.05
C LYS A 129 20.92 -0.15 16.85
N LEU A 130 20.11 0.53 17.65
CA LEU A 130 18.65 0.52 17.43
C LEU A 130 18.29 1.20 16.12
N PRO A 131 17.23 0.74 15.44
CA PRO A 131 16.78 1.38 14.20
C PRO A 131 16.25 2.80 14.47
N LYS A 132 16.44 3.68 13.50
CA LYS A 132 15.92 5.05 13.49
C LYS A 132 14.41 5.10 13.29
N ALA A 133 13.88 4.12 12.56
CA ALA A 133 12.45 3.94 12.32
C ALA A 133 12.12 2.48 11.99
N ILE A 134 10.85 2.11 12.19
CA ILE A 134 10.23 0.88 11.71
C ILE A 134 9.20 1.28 10.65
N ILE A 135 9.26 0.67 9.46
CA ILE A 135 8.26 0.85 8.40
C ILE A 135 7.33 -0.37 8.43
N LEU A 136 6.10 -0.17 8.90
CA LEU A 136 5.01 -1.14 8.80
C LEU A 136 4.30 -0.93 7.47
N VAL A 137 3.84 -2.02 6.85
CA VAL A 137 3.15 -1.95 5.55
C VAL A 137 1.82 -2.69 5.67
N ASP A 138 0.74 -2.04 5.27
CA ASP A 138 -0.60 -2.62 5.23
C ASP A 138 -0.83 -3.28 3.87
N LEU A 139 -0.26 -4.47 3.72
CA LEU A 139 -0.13 -5.18 2.44
C LEU A 139 -1.48 -5.53 1.82
N TYR A 140 -1.66 -5.20 0.53
CA TYR A 140 -2.87 -5.46 -0.26
C TYR A 140 -4.17 -4.92 0.36
N GLY A 141 -4.06 -3.97 1.29
CA GLY A 141 -5.18 -3.39 2.00
C GLY A 141 -5.54 -4.10 3.30
N GLN A 142 -4.72 -5.06 3.72
CA GLN A 142 -4.86 -5.75 5.00
C GLN A 142 -4.02 -5.04 6.07
N SER A 143 -4.64 -4.65 7.19
CA SER A 143 -3.92 -4.04 8.32
C SER A 143 -2.88 -4.98 8.92
N CYS A 144 -1.77 -4.42 9.39
CA CYS A 144 -0.89 -5.09 10.36
C CYS A 144 -1.62 -5.35 11.68
N ASP A 145 -1.13 -6.30 12.49
CA ASP A 145 -1.53 -6.41 13.90
C ASP A 145 -0.84 -5.28 14.69
N MET A 146 -1.52 -4.13 14.76
CA MET A 146 -0.92 -2.87 15.24
C MET A 146 -0.59 -2.89 16.72
N ASP A 147 -1.41 -3.52 17.58
CA ASP A 147 -1.19 -3.47 19.05
C ASP A 147 0.17 -4.02 19.47
N PRO A 148 0.57 -5.26 19.12
CA PRO A 148 1.87 -5.79 19.50
C PRO A 148 3.04 -5.04 18.82
N LEU A 149 2.88 -4.62 17.55
CA LEU A 149 3.93 -3.90 16.84
C LEU A 149 4.19 -2.52 17.43
N LEU A 150 3.13 -1.77 17.78
CA LEU A 150 3.25 -0.47 18.45
C LEU A 150 3.74 -0.59 19.89
N ALA A 151 3.38 -1.66 20.60
CA ALA A 151 3.93 -1.94 21.93
C ALA A 151 5.45 -2.14 21.89
N LEU A 152 5.97 -2.87 20.89
CA LEU A 152 7.39 -3.04 20.64
C LEU A 152 8.06 -1.70 20.28
N SER A 153 7.47 -0.94 19.37
CA SER A 153 7.94 0.41 19.02
C SER A 153 8.09 1.30 20.27
N ALA A 154 7.07 1.33 21.10
CA ALA A 154 7.09 2.12 22.35
C ALA A 154 8.15 1.62 23.35
N ARG A 155 8.28 0.29 23.53
CA ARG A 155 9.27 -0.33 24.43
C ARG A 155 10.70 0.03 24.08
N TYR A 156 11.03 0.07 22.79
CA TYR A 156 12.38 0.40 22.31
C TYR A 156 12.57 1.87 21.96
N GLY A 157 11.52 2.70 22.04
CA GLY A 157 11.56 4.13 21.69
C GLY A 157 11.82 4.40 20.21
N VAL A 158 11.43 3.47 19.32
CA VAL A 158 11.66 3.55 17.86
C VAL A 158 10.37 3.97 17.17
N PRO A 159 10.33 5.12 16.47
CA PRO A 159 9.12 5.59 15.81
C PRO A 159 8.72 4.69 14.63
N VAL A 160 7.41 4.60 14.39
CA VAL A 160 6.80 3.87 13.27
C VAL A 160 6.41 4.84 12.17
N ILE A 161 6.72 4.47 10.92
CA ILE A 161 6.11 4.98 9.70
C ILE A 161 5.16 3.90 9.19
N GLU A 162 3.87 4.23 9.05
CA GLU A 162 2.86 3.34 8.47
C GLU A 162 2.79 3.57 6.96
N ASP A 163 3.19 2.60 6.17
CA ASP A 163 2.95 2.60 4.73
C ASP A 163 1.55 2.02 4.47
N ALA A 164 0.55 2.89 4.50
CA ALA A 164 -0.85 2.59 4.23
C ALA A 164 -1.23 2.85 2.75
N ALA A 165 -0.24 2.83 1.84
CA ALA A 165 -0.43 3.13 0.41
C ALA A 165 -1.47 2.23 -0.27
N GLU A 166 -1.84 1.11 0.33
CA GLU A 166 -2.79 0.11 -0.18
C GLU A 166 -4.05 0.02 0.70
N ALA A 167 -4.08 0.71 1.86
CA ALA A 167 -5.05 0.43 2.93
C ALA A 167 -6.01 1.59 3.26
N LEU A 168 -6.13 2.61 2.40
CA LEU A 168 -7.13 3.65 2.64
C LEU A 168 -8.54 3.03 2.76
N GLY A 169 -9.21 3.30 3.89
CA GLY A 169 -10.52 2.78 4.22
C GLY A 169 -10.51 1.40 4.91
N SER A 170 -9.34 0.77 5.07
CA SER A 170 -9.18 -0.40 5.94
C SER A 170 -9.13 0.04 7.40
N THR A 171 -9.41 -0.90 8.31
CA THR A 171 -9.38 -0.61 9.74
C THR A 171 -8.73 -1.74 10.55
N TYR A 172 -8.09 -1.36 11.65
CA TYR A 172 -7.65 -2.24 12.73
C TYR A 172 -8.51 -1.97 13.97
N ARG A 173 -9.29 -2.97 14.42
CA ARG A 173 -10.24 -2.83 15.55
C ARG A 173 -11.14 -1.59 15.44
N GLY A 174 -11.59 -1.30 14.22
CA GLY A 174 -12.45 -0.15 13.92
C GLY A 174 -11.73 1.19 13.77
N ARG A 175 -10.43 1.28 14.06
CA ARG A 175 -9.61 2.47 13.84
C ARG A 175 -9.01 2.47 12.43
N PRO A 176 -9.14 3.55 11.64
CA PRO A 176 -8.65 3.58 10.26
C PRO A 176 -7.14 3.37 10.13
N ASN A 177 -6.70 2.58 9.15
CA ASN A 177 -5.30 2.54 8.73
C ASN A 177 -4.90 3.90 8.14
N GLY A 178 -3.62 4.26 8.31
CA GLY A 178 -3.11 5.59 8.08
C GLY A 178 -3.15 6.50 9.33
N SER A 179 -3.65 5.98 10.46
CA SER A 179 -3.75 6.74 11.72
C SER A 179 -2.79 6.23 12.81
N PHE A 180 -2.05 5.18 12.52
CA PHE A 180 -1.10 4.56 13.46
C PHE A 180 0.30 5.15 13.35
N GLY A 181 1.25 4.93 14.07
CA GLY A 181 2.61 5.45 13.95
C GLY A 181 2.76 6.96 14.15
N ALA A 182 4.00 7.44 14.02
CA ALA A 182 4.32 8.87 14.05
C ALA A 182 3.88 9.56 12.75
N PHE A 183 4.04 8.86 11.64
CA PHE A 183 3.63 9.28 10.30
C PHE A 183 2.99 8.12 9.56
N ALA A 184 2.07 8.45 8.65
CA ALA A 184 1.57 7.48 7.68
C ALA A 184 1.58 8.05 6.26
N ALA A 185 1.70 7.16 5.28
CA ALA A 185 1.69 7.52 3.86
C ALA A 185 0.55 6.81 3.14
N LEU A 186 -0.23 7.57 2.37
CA LEU A 186 -1.19 7.06 1.41
C LEU A 186 -0.69 7.23 -0.01
N SER A 187 -1.19 6.41 -0.92
CA SER A 187 -0.95 6.52 -2.36
C SER A 187 -2.24 6.65 -3.14
N PHE A 188 -2.24 7.57 -4.09
CA PHE A 188 -3.32 7.78 -5.05
C PHE A 188 -2.85 7.50 -6.48
N ASN A 189 -1.92 6.56 -6.65
CA ASN A 189 -1.50 6.11 -7.97
C ASN A 189 -2.68 5.50 -8.74
N GLY A 190 -2.56 5.41 -10.07
CA GLY A 190 -3.64 4.99 -10.97
C GLY A 190 -4.34 3.68 -10.63
N ASN A 191 -3.64 2.75 -9.97
CA ASN A 191 -4.16 1.42 -9.62
C ASN A 191 -4.68 1.29 -8.18
N LYS A 192 -4.64 2.34 -7.35
CA LYS A 192 -5.08 2.31 -5.94
C LYS A 192 -6.60 2.30 -5.80
N ILE A 193 -7.09 2.16 -4.56
CA ILE A 193 -8.53 2.08 -4.26
C ILE A 193 -9.29 3.31 -4.77
N ILE A 194 -8.68 4.48 -4.64
CA ILE A 194 -9.01 5.74 -5.31
C ILE A 194 -7.74 6.33 -5.92
N THR A 195 -7.88 7.17 -6.93
CA THR A 195 -6.74 7.70 -7.68
C THR A 195 -6.82 9.20 -7.90
N THR A 196 -5.65 9.84 -7.99
CA THR A 196 -5.46 11.17 -8.54
C THR A 196 -4.61 11.13 -9.81
N SER A 197 -4.61 10.02 -10.58
CA SER A 197 -3.63 9.69 -11.63
C SER A 197 -2.26 9.32 -11.01
N GLY A 198 -1.64 10.24 -10.33
CA GLY A 198 -0.49 10.09 -9.45
C GLY A 198 -0.65 11.04 -8.27
N GLY A 199 -0.26 10.62 -7.08
CA GLY A 199 -0.39 11.40 -5.85
C GLY A 199 -0.16 10.56 -4.62
N GLY A 200 -0.07 11.23 -3.48
CA GLY A 200 0.01 10.64 -2.16
C GLY A 200 -0.42 11.61 -1.08
N MET A 201 -0.38 11.16 0.16
CA MET A 201 -0.68 11.98 1.32
C MET A 201 0.23 11.56 2.48
N LEU A 202 0.86 12.53 3.13
CA LEU A 202 1.51 12.33 4.43
C LEU A 202 0.52 12.68 5.52
N LEU A 203 0.38 11.83 6.52
CA LEU A 203 -0.57 11.95 7.62
C LEU A 203 0.16 11.94 8.96
N SER A 204 -0.30 12.74 9.91
CA SER A 204 0.20 12.71 11.29
C SER A 204 -0.78 13.39 12.24
N ASN A 205 -0.68 13.06 13.53
CA ASN A 205 -1.29 13.81 14.62
C ASN A 205 -0.41 14.96 15.13
N ASP A 206 0.81 15.10 14.61
CA ASP A 206 1.74 16.20 14.87
C ASP A 206 1.59 17.27 13.77
N GLU A 207 0.82 18.31 14.08
CA GLU A 207 0.54 19.42 13.17
C GLU A 207 1.80 20.23 12.84
N GLU A 208 2.74 20.36 13.79
CA GLU A 208 4.00 21.08 13.58
C GLU A 208 4.90 20.29 12.61
N ALA A 209 4.95 18.96 12.75
CA ALA A 209 5.67 18.11 11.83
C ALA A 209 5.08 18.19 10.41
N ILE A 210 3.74 18.21 10.25
CA ILE A 210 3.12 18.38 8.93
C ILE A 210 3.37 19.79 8.36
N ALA A 211 3.37 20.84 9.18
CA ALA A 211 3.77 22.19 8.74
C ALA A 211 5.25 22.20 8.27
N ARG A 212 6.14 21.53 8.99
CA ARG A 212 7.54 21.37 8.57
C ARG A 212 7.66 20.55 7.28
N ALA A 213 6.90 19.48 7.13
CA ALA A 213 6.84 18.70 5.88
C ALA A 213 6.38 19.57 4.70
N ARG A 214 5.37 20.41 4.91
CA ARG A 214 4.88 21.35 3.89
C ARG A 214 5.96 22.33 3.47
N PHE A 215 6.70 22.90 4.41
CA PHE A 215 7.86 23.75 4.11
C PHE A 215 8.89 23.02 3.24
N LEU A 216 9.27 21.80 3.62
CA LEU A 216 10.20 20.96 2.86
C LEU A 216 9.67 20.60 1.47
N ALA A 217 8.39 20.23 1.36
CA ALA A 217 7.72 19.85 0.11
C ALA A 217 7.56 21.04 -0.85
N THR A 218 7.69 22.28 -0.35
CA THR A 218 7.64 23.53 -1.13
C THR A 218 9.02 24.13 -1.33
N GLN A 219 10.02 23.28 -1.50
CA GLN A 219 11.42 23.65 -1.78
C GLN A 219 12.13 24.34 -0.60
N ALA A 220 11.56 24.33 0.60
CA ALA A 220 12.11 24.96 1.81
C ALA A 220 12.46 26.45 1.59
N ARG A 221 11.57 27.19 0.93
CA ARG A 221 11.75 28.62 0.69
C ARG A 221 11.48 29.41 1.97
N ASP A 222 12.49 30.16 2.44
CA ASP A 222 12.35 31.06 3.59
C ASP A 222 11.39 32.23 3.32
N PRO A 223 10.75 32.80 4.35
CA PRO A 223 9.91 33.97 4.22
C PRO A 223 10.75 35.23 4.02
N ALA A 224 11.24 35.46 2.80
CA ALA A 224 12.02 36.61 2.41
C ALA A 224 11.49 37.23 1.09
N PRO A 225 11.73 38.53 0.81
CA PRO A 225 11.32 39.16 -0.44
C PRO A 225 12.01 38.58 -1.69
N TRP A 226 13.12 37.91 -1.51
CA TRP A 226 13.90 37.21 -2.53
C TRP A 226 13.86 35.70 -2.28
N TYR A 227 14.33 34.89 -3.23
CA TYR A 227 14.50 33.45 -3.04
C TYR A 227 15.67 33.21 -2.08
N GLN A 228 15.35 32.70 -0.89
CA GLN A 228 16.32 32.35 0.13
C GLN A 228 15.99 30.95 0.67
N HIS A 229 17.00 30.19 1.01
CA HIS A 229 16.89 28.84 1.50
C HIS A 229 17.91 28.62 2.63
N SER A 230 17.45 28.54 3.87
CA SER A 230 18.27 28.12 5.01
C SER A 230 18.48 26.60 5.06
N THR A 231 17.66 25.84 4.36
CA THR A 231 17.81 24.41 4.09
C THR A 231 17.29 24.08 2.70
N LEU A 232 17.61 22.91 2.17
CA LEU A 232 17.06 22.46 0.90
C LEU A 232 15.84 21.57 1.13
N GLY A 233 14.86 21.73 0.26
CA GLY A 233 13.64 20.92 0.22
C GLY A 233 13.40 20.38 -1.17
N TRP A 234 12.18 19.87 -1.38
CA TRP A 234 11.76 19.20 -2.61
C TRP A 234 10.55 19.88 -3.23
N ASN A 235 10.30 19.62 -4.50
CA ASN A 235 9.04 19.97 -5.15
C ASN A 235 8.11 18.73 -5.13
N TYR A 236 7.44 18.51 -3.98
CA TYR A 236 6.64 17.31 -3.73
C TYR A 236 5.15 17.59 -3.58
N ARG A 237 4.67 18.77 -3.96
CA ARG A 237 3.25 19.12 -3.84
C ARG A 237 2.39 18.42 -4.89
N LEU A 238 1.15 18.13 -4.53
CA LEU A 238 0.10 17.72 -5.44
C LEU A 238 -0.49 18.95 -6.16
N SER A 239 -0.82 18.84 -7.45
CA SER A 239 -1.50 19.91 -8.16
C SER A 239 -2.98 20.02 -7.76
N ASN A 240 -3.56 21.23 -7.87
CA ASN A 240 -4.97 21.47 -7.56
C ASN A 240 -5.90 20.68 -8.49
N VAL A 241 -5.51 20.44 -9.74
CA VAL A 241 -6.26 19.61 -10.70
C VAL A 241 -6.35 18.16 -10.20
N LEU A 242 -5.21 17.58 -9.79
CA LEU A 242 -5.17 16.21 -9.28
C LEU A 242 -5.88 16.08 -7.93
N ALA A 243 -5.78 17.09 -7.08
CA ALA A 243 -6.55 17.14 -5.83
C ALA A 243 -8.06 17.18 -6.10
N GLY A 244 -8.49 17.90 -7.13
CA GLY A 244 -9.88 17.87 -7.61
C GLY A 244 -10.33 16.45 -7.98
N ILE A 245 -9.52 15.72 -8.74
CA ILE A 245 -9.79 14.31 -9.04
C ILE A 245 -9.92 13.50 -7.74
N GLY A 246 -8.96 13.66 -6.80
CA GLY A 246 -8.96 12.96 -5.53
C GLY A 246 -10.21 13.20 -4.69
N ARG A 247 -10.70 14.44 -4.64
CA ARG A 247 -11.94 14.79 -3.96
C ARG A 247 -13.17 14.13 -4.59
N GLY A 248 -13.26 14.11 -5.94
CA GLY A 248 -14.29 13.39 -6.65
C GLY A 248 -14.27 11.89 -6.36
N GLN A 249 -13.09 11.30 -6.32
CA GLN A 249 -12.90 9.88 -5.98
C GLN A 249 -13.23 9.58 -4.50
N LEU A 250 -12.86 10.46 -3.56
CA LEU A 250 -13.04 10.24 -2.12
C LEU A 250 -14.51 10.12 -1.73
N VAL A 251 -15.41 10.85 -2.39
CA VAL A 251 -16.87 10.76 -2.19
C VAL A 251 -17.36 9.32 -2.39
N HIS A 252 -16.74 8.56 -3.28
CA HIS A 252 -17.13 7.20 -3.62
C HIS A 252 -16.29 6.11 -2.92
N LEU A 253 -15.43 6.47 -1.97
CA LEU A 253 -14.51 5.52 -1.33
C LEU A 253 -15.24 4.29 -0.74
N ASP A 254 -16.34 4.49 -0.01
CA ASP A 254 -17.08 3.39 0.62
C ASP A 254 -17.72 2.46 -0.41
N GLU A 255 -18.21 3.01 -1.52
CA GLU A 255 -18.71 2.22 -2.65
C GLU A 255 -17.59 1.39 -3.29
N ARG A 256 -16.39 1.96 -3.42
CA ARG A 256 -15.20 1.26 -3.96
C ARG A 256 -14.76 0.12 -3.04
N ILE A 257 -14.73 0.35 -1.73
CA ILE A 257 -14.43 -0.70 -0.74
C ILE A 257 -15.46 -1.82 -0.83
N ALA A 258 -16.75 -1.47 -0.79
CA ALA A 258 -17.81 -2.47 -0.89
C ALA A 258 -17.74 -3.27 -2.20
N ALA A 259 -17.43 -2.63 -3.32
CA ALA A 259 -17.25 -3.32 -4.60
C ALA A 259 -16.05 -4.28 -4.59
N ARG A 260 -14.89 -3.86 -4.03
CA ARG A 260 -13.71 -4.74 -3.88
C ARG A 260 -14.03 -5.96 -3.02
N ARG A 261 -14.71 -5.75 -1.90
CA ARG A 261 -15.12 -6.85 -1.00
C ARG A 261 -16.08 -7.81 -1.71
N ARG A 262 -17.11 -7.32 -2.41
CA ARG A 262 -18.01 -8.19 -3.21
C ARG A 262 -17.26 -9.00 -4.28
N ILE A 263 -16.26 -8.40 -4.95
CA ILE A 263 -15.43 -9.11 -5.92
C ILE A 263 -14.63 -10.22 -5.23
N PHE A 264 -14.03 -9.93 -4.08
CA PHE A 264 -13.28 -10.90 -3.29
C PHE A 264 -14.19 -12.05 -2.82
N ASP A 265 -15.34 -11.71 -2.22
CA ASP A 265 -16.32 -12.69 -1.70
C ASP A 265 -16.80 -13.63 -2.81
N ARG A 266 -17.07 -13.11 -4.01
CA ARG A 266 -17.46 -13.91 -5.16
C ARG A 266 -16.34 -14.84 -5.66
N TYR A 267 -15.08 -14.43 -5.57
CA TYR A 267 -13.96 -15.34 -5.81
C TYR A 267 -13.90 -16.44 -4.77
N VAL A 268 -14.08 -16.12 -3.49
CA VAL A 268 -14.11 -17.12 -2.40
C VAL A 268 -15.28 -18.10 -2.59
N GLU A 269 -16.48 -17.62 -2.90
CA GLU A 269 -17.63 -18.47 -3.19
C GLU A 269 -17.39 -19.44 -4.36
N ALA A 270 -16.82 -18.93 -5.47
CA ALA A 270 -16.63 -19.73 -6.67
C ALA A 270 -15.43 -20.66 -6.62
N LEU A 271 -14.41 -20.36 -5.81
CA LEU A 271 -13.09 -21.01 -5.85
C LEU A 271 -12.65 -21.57 -4.50
N GLY A 272 -13.34 -21.24 -3.39
CA GLY A 272 -12.92 -21.63 -2.04
C GLY A 272 -12.94 -23.14 -1.78
N GLU A 273 -13.71 -23.91 -2.57
CA GLU A 273 -13.73 -25.37 -2.50
C GLU A 273 -12.63 -26.03 -3.36
N VAL A 274 -11.88 -25.26 -4.14
CA VAL A 274 -10.78 -25.81 -4.96
C VAL A 274 -9.65 -26.20 -4.01
N GLN A 275 -9.46 -27.49 -3.85
CA GLN A 275 -8.43 -28.02 -2.97
C GLN A 275 -7.04 -27.53 -3.41
N GLY A 276 -6.30 -26.95 -2.47
CA GLY A 276 -4.97 -26.37 -2.72
C GLY A 276 -4.98 -24.91 -3.15
N LEU A 277 -6.17 -24.26 -3.22
CA LEU A 277 -6.27 -22.82 -3.46
C LEU A 277 -6.75 -22.13 -2.18
N SER A 278 -6.04 -21.13 -1.71
CA SER A 278 -6.42 -20.35 -0.54
C SER A 278 -6.29 -18.86 -0.80
N PHE A 279 -7.11 -18.06 -0.11
CA PHE A 279 -7.14 -16.60 -0.23
C PHE A 279 -6.40 -15.94 0.92
N MET A 280 -5.90 -14.72 0.69
CA MET A 280 -5.32 -13.90 1.76
C MET A 280 -6.29 -13.80 2.94
N PRO A 281 -5.87 -14.16 4.16
CA PRO A 281 -6.73 -14.13 5.33
C PRO A 281 -7.18 -12.72 5.69
N GLU A 282 -8.24 -12.64 6.49
CA GLU A 282 -8.69 -11.41 7.15
C GLU A 282 -8.95 -11.74 8.62
N PRO A 283 -8.00 -11.42 9.52
CA PRO A 283 -8.20 -11.63 10.95
C PRO A 283 -9.38 -10.83 11.50
N SER A 284 -10.02 -11.31 12.55
CA SER A 284 -11.23 -10.71 13.14
C SER A 284 -11.04 -9.28 13.68
N TRP A 285 -9.80 -8.87 13.91
CA TRP A 285 -9.44 -7.52 14.34
C TRP A 285 -9.25 -6.55 13.16
N SER A 286 -9.31 -7.03 11.92
CA SER A 286 -9.13 -6.20 10.72
C SER A 286 -10.39 -6.16 9.86
N CYS A 287 -10.60 -5.03 9.19
CA CYS A 287 -11.51 -4.92 8.06
C CYS A 287 -10.72 -4.38 6.86
N SER A 288 -10.34 -5.28 5.96
CA SER A 288 -9.55 -4.95 4.77
C SER A 288 -10.41 -4.28 3.69
N ASN A 289 -9.85 -3.30 2.99
CA ASN A 289 -10.48 -2.74 1.79
C ASN A 289 -10.41 -3.68 0.58
N ARG A 290 -9.68 -4.80 0.69
CA ARG A 290 -9.48 -5.80 -0.38
C ARG A 290 -8.97 -5.15 -1.68
N TRP A 291 -7.99 -4.24 -1.58
CA TRP A 291 -7.44 -3.57 -2.76
C TRP A 291 -7.09 -4.55 -3.88
N LEU A 292 -6.44 -5.67 -3.57
CA LEU A 292 -6.25 -6.78 -4.50
C LEU A 292 -6.74 -8.10 -3.87
N SER A 293 -7.34 -8.96 -4.69
CA SER A 293 -7.66 -10.34 -4.33
C SER A 293 -6.41 -11.20 -4.54
N ALA A 294 -5.74 -11.54 -3.45
CA ALA A 294 -4.54 -12.37 -3.46
C ALA A 294 -4.87 -13.82 -3.13
N VAL A 295 -4.25 -14.76 -3.85
CA VAL A 295 -4.44 -16.21 -3.68
C VAL A 295 -3.09 -16.93 -3.64
N VAL A 296 -3.06 -18.07 -2.97
CA VAL A 296 -1.89 -18.96 -2.86
C VAL A 296 -2.26 -20.35 -3.34
N LEU A 297 -1.34 -20.96 -4.08
CA LEU A 297 -1.45 -22.32 -4.62
C LEU A 297 -0.63 -23.28 -3.74
N THR A 298 -1.26 -24.38 -3.33
CA THR A 298 -0.62 -25.43 -2.53
C THR A 298 -1.00 -26.81 -3.09
N ASP A 299 -0.40 -27.88 -2.57
CA ASP A 299 -0.81 -29.24 -2.94
C ASP A 299 -2.34 -29.43 -2.73
N PRO A 300 -3.04 -30.10 -3.65
CA PRO A 300 -2.50 -30.89 -4.77
C PRO A 300 -2.26 -30.11 -6.08
N ILE A 301 -2.45 -28.78 -6.13
CA ILE A 301 -2.23 -27.99 -7.34
C ILE A 301 -0.76 -28.04 -7.72
N LYS A 302 -0.47 -28.51 -8.95
CA LYS A 302 0.90 -28.62 -9.49
C LYS A 302 1.29 -27.45 -10.40
N ALA A 303 0.32 -26.60 -10.76
CA ALA A 303 0.58 -25.40 -11.54
C ALA A 303 1.38 -24.40 -10.72
N SER A 304 2.41 -23.79 -11.30
CA SER A 304 3.12 -22.67 -10.69
C SER A 304 2.34 -21.37 -10.86
N PRO A 305 2.53 -20.35 -10.00
CA PRO A 305 1.93 -19.04 -10.22
C PRO A 305 2.22 -18.47 -11.61
N LEU A 306 3.42 -18.68 -12.15
CA LEU A 306 3.80 -18.20 -13.47
C LEU A 306 2.98 -18.88 -14.58
N SER A 307 2.81 -20.21 -14.52
CA SER A 307 1.99 -20.93 -15.50
C SER A 307 0.50 -20.52 -15.44
N VAL A 308 -0.01 -20.24 -14.24
CA VAL A 308 -1.36 -19.68 -14.07
C VAL A 308 -1.47 -18.29 -14.70
N LEU A 309 -0.49 -17.42 -14.47
CA LEU A 309 -0.45 -16.08 -15.07
C LEU A 309 -0.35 -16.13 -16.60
N GLU A 310 0.44 -17.04 -17.16
CA GLU A 310 0.52 -17.28 -18.61
C GLU A 310 -0.86 -17.70 -19.17
N ARG A 311 -1.56 -18.60 -18.45
CA ARG A 311 -2.92 -18.99 -18.83
C ARG A 311 -3.89 -17.81 -18.78
N LEU A 312 -3.88 -17.00 -17.71
CA LEU A 312 -4.72 -15.80 -17.62
C LEU A 312 -4.42 -14.84 -18.77
N GLU A 313 -3.14 -14.57 -19.05
CA GLU A 313 -2.70 -13.70 -20.14
C GLU A 313 -3.21 -14.21 -21.51
N SER A 314 -3.13 -15.52 -21.76
CA SER A 314 -3.68 -16.12 -22.98
C SER A 314 -5.19 -15.91 -23.16
N CYS A 315 -5.91 -15.67 -22.06
CA CYS A 315 -7.33 -15.33 -22.01
C CYS A 315 -7.59 -13.81 -22.02
N ASN A 316 -6.55 -12.99 -22.24
CA ASN A 316 -6.58 -11.52 -22.17
C ASN A 316 -7.00 -11.00 -20.77
N ILE A 317 -6.49 -11.63 -19.72
CA ILE A 317 -6.73 -11.32 -18.32
C ILE A 317 -5.38 -10.99 -17.64
N GLU A 318 -5.27 -9.83 -17.04
CA GLU A 318 -4.07 -9.44 -16.27
C GLU A 318 -4.09 -10.09 -14.88
N GLY A 319 -3.00 -10.74 -14.51
CA GLY A 319 -2.68 -11.13 -13.15
C GLY A 319 -1.24 -10.70 -12.82
N ARG A 320 -0.85 -10.77 -11.57
CA ARG A 320 0.53 -10.48 -11.14
C ARG A 320 0.96 -11.49 -10.08
N PRO A 321 2.26 -11.84 -10.01
CA PRO A 321 2.79 -12.51 -8.83
C PRO A 321 2.55 -11.65 -7.59
N LEU A 322 2.54 -12.25 -6.42
CA LEU A 322 2.67 -11.47 -5.17
C LEU A 322 4.00 -10.70 -5.18
N TRP A 323 4.13 -9.69 -4.31
CA TRP A 323 5.38 -8.92 -4.23
C TRP A 323 6.57 -9.83 -3.93
N LYS A 324 7.66 -9.66 -4.67
CA LYS A 324 8.92 -10.31 -4.31
C LYS A 324 9.46 -9.64 -3.04
N PRO A 325 9.69 -10.40 -1.94
CA PRO A 325 10.19 -9.84 -0.69
C PRO A 325 11.46 -9.01 -0.86
N MET A 326 11.63 -7.98 -0.04
CA MET A 326 12.75 -7.05 -0.17
C MET A 326 14.10 -7.73 0.09
N HIS A 327 14.20 -8.64 1.08
CA HIS A 327 15.44 -9.39 1.34
C HIS A 327 15.88 -10.28 0.17
N LEU A 328 14.97 -10.63 -0.75
CA LEU A 328 15.27 -11.38 -1.98
C LEU A 328 15.59 -10.48 -3.18
N GLN A 329 15.48 -9.15 -3.04
CA GLN A 329 15.82 -8.23 -4.13
C GLN A 329 17.34 -8.15 -4.30
N PRO A 330 17.87 -8.18 -5.54
CA PRO A 330 19.31 -8.13 -5.76
C PRO A 330 20.01 -6.93 -5.14
N VAL A 331 19.33 -5.79 -5.07
CA VAL A 331 19.85 -4.54 -4.49
C VAL A 331 20.07 -4.62 -2.97
N PHE A 332 19.38 -5.53 -2.29
CA PHE A 332 19.47 -5.74 -0.84
C PHE A 332 20.21 -7.01 -0.45
N LYS A 333 20.97 -7.59 -1.37
CA LYS A 333 21.77 -8.79 -1.08
C LYS A 333 22.72 -8.54 0.09
N GLY A 334 22.56 -9.33 1.14
CA GLY A 334 23.38 -9.25 2.37
C GLY A 334 22.83 -8.30 3.44
N ALA A 335 21.66 -7.71 3.24
CA ALA A 335 20.94 -7.02 4.30
C ALA A 335 20.51 -8.01 5.40
N ASP A 336 20.51 -7.54 6.66
CA ASP A 336 20.00 -8.33 7.77
C ASP A 336 18.51 -8.64 7.58
N TYR A 337 18.12 -9.87 7.95
CA TYR A 337 16.76 -10.35 7.83
C TYR A 337 16.38 -11.25 9.00
N TRP A 338 15.18 -11.06 9.54
CA TRP A 338 14.62 -11.88 10.63
C TRP A 338 13.37 -12.61 10.13
N PRO A 339 13.44 -13.94 9.92
CA PRO A 339 12.29 -14.74 9.52
C PRO A 339 11.24 -14.82 10.63
N HIS A 340 9.99 -15.15 10.29
CA HIS A 340 8.90 -15.34 11.26
C HIS A 340 9.27 -16.37 12.33
N GLU A 341 9.82 -17.49 11.91
CA GLU A 341 10.38 -18.53 12.76
C GLU A 341 11.72 -19.00 12.20
N PRO A 342 12.66 -19.48 13.03
CA PRO A 342 13.89 -20.06 12.52
C PRO A 342 13.62 -21.19 11.52
N GLY A 343 14.11 -21.02 10.28
CA GLY A 343 13.93 -21.99 9.19
C GLY A 343 12.57 -21.93 8.49
N ARG A 344 11.72 -20.95 8.79
CA ARG A 344 10.44 -20.72 8.11
C ARG A 344 10.35 -19.29 7.64
N ASP A 345 10.45 -19.08 6.34
CA ASP A 345 10.29 -17.81 5.67
C ASP A 345 8.87 -17.71 5.07
N VAL A 346 8.02 -16.93 5.69
CA VAL A 346 6.61 -16.80 5.30
C VAL A 346 6.48 -15.98 4.01
N SER A 347 7.20 -14.87 3.91
CA SER A 347 7.10 -13.99 2.75
C SER A 347 7.68 -14.61 1.48
N GLU A 348 8.78 -15.36 1.57
CA GLU A 348 9.35 -16.12 0.44
C GLU A 348 8.39 -17.22 -0.02
N ASP A 349 7.83 -17.99 0.94
CA ASP A 349 6.87 -19.04 0.65
C ASP A 349 5.61 -18.49 -0.05
N LEU A 350 5.04 -17.39 0.46
CA LEU A 350 3.89 -16.72 -0.14
C LEU A 350 4.21 -16.21 -1.56
N PHE A 351 5.36 -15.56 -1.76
CA PHE A 351 5.80 -15.11 -3.07
C PHE A 351 5.95 -16.27 -4.05
N GLY A 352 6.56 -17.38 -3.61
CA GLY A 352 6.79 -18.56 -4.43
C GLY A 352 5.51 -19.23 -4.92
N ARG A 353 4.40 -19.05 -4.22
CA ARG A 353 3.14 -19.76 -4.46
C ARG A 353 1.95 -18.86 -4.77
N GLY A 354 2.11 -17.54 -4.68
CA GLY A 354 0.96 -16.63 -4.71
C GLY A 354 0.87 -15.74 -5.95
N LEU A 355 -0.35 -15.29 -6.21
CA LEU A 355 -0.66 -14.33 -7.28
C LEU A 355 -1.86 -13.45 -6.91
N CYS A 356 -1.96 -12.29 -7.57
CA CYS A 356 -3.08 -11.37 -7.48
C CYS A 356 -4.00 -11.53 -8.69
N LEU A 357 -5.31 -11.55 -8.42
CA LEU A 357 -6.39 -11.62 -9.40
C LEU A 357 -6.97 -10.22 -9.69
N PRO A 358 -7.57 -10.01 -10.88
CA PRO A 358 -8.31 -8.79 -11.20
C PRO A 358 -9.31 -8.42 -10.09
N SER A 359 -9.22 -7.18 -9.64
CA SER A 359 -10.01 -6.69 -8.51
C SER A 359 -10.60 -5.29 -8.79
N GLY A 360 -10.47 -4.76 -10.01
CA GLY A 360 -10.96 -3.44 -10.39
C GLY A 360 -12.47 -3.28 -10.19
N THR A 361 -12.88 -2.21 -9.51
CA THR A 361 -14.29 -1.97 -9.12
C THR A 361 -15.25 -1.77 -10.29
N ALA A 362 -14.75 -1.50 -11.50
CA ALA A 362 -15.54 -1.45 -12.73
C ALA A 362 -15.73 -2.83 -13.41
N MET A 363 -15.12 -3.89 -12.84
CA MET A 363 -15.23 -5.23 -13.40
C MET A 363 -16.68 -5.74 -13.29
N THR A 364 -17.24 -6.16 -14.42
CA THR A 364 -18.58 -6.77 -14.46
C THR A 364 -18.54 -8.22 -13.99
N GLU A 365 -19.68 -8.76 -13.53
CA GLU A 365 -19.80 -10.17 -13.15
C GLU A 365 -19.38 -11.11 -14.28
N ARG A 366 -19.77 -10.82 -15.52
CA ARG A 366 -19.36 -11.58 -16.71
C ARG A 366 -17.83 -11.59 -16.91
N GLN A 367 -17.17 -10.47 -16.63
CA GLN A 367 -15.71 -10.41 -16.68
C GLN A 367 -15.10 -11.23 -15.56
N GLN A 368 -15.67 -11.18 -14.36
CA GLN A 368 -15.23 -11.99 -13.22
C GLN A 368 -15.44 -13.48 -13.47
N ASP A 369 -16.56 -13.90 -14.12
CA ASP A 369 -16.79 -15.29 -14.55
C ASP A 369 -15.68 -15.80 -15.48
N ARG A 370 -15.21 -14.94 -16.39
CA ARG A 370 -14.08 -15.29 -17.26
C ARG A 370 -12.80 -15.52 -16.47
N VAL A 371 -12.53 -14.69 -15.45
CA VAL A 371 -11.35 -14.86 -14.56
C VAL A 371 -11.47 -16.18 -13.80
N ILE A 372 -12.63 -16.44 -13.19
CA ILE A 372 -12.90 -17.67 -12.43
C ILE A 372 -12.72 -18.91 -13.33
N ALA A 373 -13.30 -18.90 -14.52
CA ALA A 373 -13.19 -20.02 -15.45
C ALA A 373 -11.74 -20.28 -15.88
N ALA A 374 -11.00 -19.21 -16.22
CA ALA A 374 -9.60 -19.31 -16.63
C ALA A 374 -8.71 -19.81 -15.48
N LEU A 375 -8.94 -19.36 -14.25
CA LEU A 375 -8.19 -19.82 -13.09
C LEU A 375 -8.50 -21.29 -12.78
N ARG A 376 -9.76 -21.71 -12.77
CA ARG A 376 -10.15 -23.12 -12.56
C ARG A 376 -9.47 -24.04 -13.57
N GLU A 377 -9.45 -23.64 -14.84
CA GLU A 377 -8.76 -24.40 -15.88
C GLU A 377 -7.24 -24.47 -15.65
N ALA A 378 -6.64 -23.33 -15.26
CA ALA A 378 -5.19 -23.26 -15.01
C ALA A 378 -4.74 -24.15 -13.83
N VAL A 379 -5.59 -24.30 -12.80
CA VAL A 379 -5.29 -25.13 -11.62
C VAL A 379 -5.81 -26.57 -11.75
N GLY A 380 -6.37 -26.95 -12.89
CA GLY A 380 -6.91 -28.30 -13.12
C GLY A 380 -8.20 -28.64 -12.36
N ALA A 381 -8.91 -27.62 -11.87
CA ALA A 381 -10.17 -27.82 -11.16
C ALA A 381 -11.32 -28.16 -12.14
N PRO A 382 -12.31 -28.99 -11.73
CA PRO A 382 -13.45 -29.32 -12.58
C PRO A 382 -14.20 -28.07 -13.03
N LYS A 383 -14.73 -28.09 -14.25
CA LYS A 383 -15.65 -27.02 -14.73
C LYS A 383 -16.90 -27.00 -13.88
N VAL A 384 -17.34 -25.85 -13.42
CA VAL A 384 -18.69 -25.71 -12.85
C VAL A 384 -19.66 -25.88 -14.00
N ILE A 385 -20.45 -26.94 -13.96
CA ILE A 385 -21.60 -27.07 -14.85
C ILE A 385 -22.63 -26.08 -14.30
N ALA A 386 -22.84 -24.97 -15.02
CA ALA A 386 -23.94 -24.07 -14.68
C ALA A 386 -25.25 -24.90 -14.75
N VAL A 387 -25.94 -24.99 -13.63
CA VAL A 387 -27.28 -25.58 -13.53
C VAL A 387 -28.31 -24.58 -14.02
#